data_91d043e6f9f28549c5fb566cc62ca24a
#
_entry.id   91d043e6f9f28549c5fb566cc62ca24a
#
_cell.length_a   1.000
_cell.length_b   1.000
_cell.length_c   1.000
_cell.angle_alpha   90.00
_cell.angle_beta   90.00
_cell.angle_gamma   90.00
#
_symmetry.space_group_name_H-M   'P 1'
#
loop_
_entity.id
_entity.type
_entity.pdbx_description
1 polymer ?
#
loop_
_entity_poly.entity_id
_entity_poly.type
_entity_poly.pdbx_seq_one_letter_code
_entity_poly.pdbx_strand_id
1 'polypeptide(L)'
;EGQHRSTAFAKLIATGKYQNLIPNVHVRDIENVGEYLVDINNVGTSWDKKDRLVVASLTSNDELFQNVAKLLNEGFNPTTAMLIYTGKSLSDKQINNVLQGEEFIFPKDAKVDIERGNKFINLCKAAKMDVSFITKRYFIKGFNSHAISTSEEQAFKALDNLKYKNYKEDKWKEVKSENDFIKILKAALEA
;
A
#
# COMPACT_ATOMS: atom_id res chain seq x y z
N GLU A 1 10.26 18.40 -6.17
CA GLU A 1 10.35 18.43 -7.64
C GLU A 1 11.80 18.64 -8.07
N GLY A 2 12.18 18.06 -9.18
CA GLY A 2 13.54 18.22 -9.71
C GLY A 2 14.60 17.22 -9.21
N GLN A 3 14.22 16.24 -8.38
CA GLN A 3 15.15 15.25 -7.82
C GLN A 3 15.95 14.49 -8.90
N HIS A 4 15.29 14.06 -9.97
CA HIS A 4 15.95 13.40 -11.10
C HIS A 4 16.89 14.35 -11.86
N ARG A 5 16.50 15.63 -12.02
CA ARG A 5 17.35 16.64 -12.66
C ARG A 5 18.57 16.95 -11.82
N SER A 6 18.41 17.08 -10.49
CA SER A 6 19.54 17.30 -9.57
C SER A 6 20.51 16.12 -9.58
N THR A 7 20.00 14.89 -9.61
CA THR A 7 20.83 13.68 -9.70
C THR A 7 21.56 13.59 -11.04
N ALA A 8 20.87 13.89 -12.15
CA ALA A 8 21.48 13.91 -13.49
C ALA A 8 22.57 15.00 -13.57
N PHE A 9 22.30 16.18 -13.01
CA PHE A 9 23.23 17.29 -12.95
C PHE A 9 24.49 16.93 -12.16
N ALA A 10 24.33 16.35 -10.96
CA ALA A 10 25.45 15.89 -10.14
C ALA A 10 26.32 14.84 -10.88
N LYS A 11 25.69 13.91 -11.60
CA LYS A 11 26.40 12.93 -12.43
C LYS A 11 27.17 13.59 -13.57
N LEU A 12 26.58 14.58 -14.24
CA LEU A 12 27.27 15.32 -15.33
C LEU A 12 28.50 16.09 -14.81
N ILE A 13 28.40 16.78 -13.66
CA ILE A 13 29.54 17.45 -13.04
C ILE A 13 30.62 16.43 -12.67
N ALA A 14 30.25 15.28 -12.11
CA ALA A 14 31.19 14.22 -11.73
C ALA A 14 32.01 13.68 -12.92
N THR A 15 31.52 13.82 -14.17
CA THR A 15 32.28 13.44 -15.37
C THR A 15 33.45 14.37 -15.68
N GLY A 16 33.54 15.52 -15.02
CA GLY A 16 34.57 16.55 -15.27
C GLY A 16 34.38 17.34 -16.59
N LYS A 17 33.40 17.01 -17.41
CA LYS A 17 33.16 17.66 -18.72
C LYS A 17 32.40 18.99 -18.62
N TYR A 18 31.66 19.19 -17.49
CA TYR A 18 30.71 20.27 -17.35
C TYR A 18 30.92 21.06 -16.05
N GLN A 19 32.17 21.33 -15.71
CA GLN A 19 32.55 21.99 -14.44
C GLN A 19 32.00 23.42 -14.28
N ASN A 20 31.63 24.08 -15.36
CA ASN A 20 31.12 25.47 -15.35
C ASN A 20 29.58 25.54 -15.45
N LEU A 21 28.85 24.41 -15.37
CA LEU A 21 27.43 24.44 -15.36
C LEU A 21 26.90 24.91 -14.00
N ILE A 22 26.14 26.00 -14.00
CA ILE A 22 25.46 26.53 -12.84
C ILE A 22 23.96 26.18 -12.99
N PRO A 23 23.37 25.37 -12.07
CA PRO A 23 21.95 25.08 -12.14
C PRO A 23 21.16 26.36 -11.84
N ASN A 24 20.13 26.62 -12.62
CA ASN A 24 19.15 27.64 -12.29
C ASN A 24 18.16 27.03 -11.28
N VAL A 25 18.35 27.32 -10.00
CA VAL A 25 17.51 26.81 -8.90
C VAL A 25 16.64 27.94 -8.38
N HIS A 26 15.33 27.76 -8.48
CA HIS A 26 14.35 28.67 -7.87
C HIS A 26 13.83 28.04 -6.57
N VAL A 27 14.05 28.70 -5.46
CA VAL A 27 13.46 28.34 -4.16
C VAL A 27 12.19 29.16 -4.00
N ARG A 28 11.09 28.50 -3.63
CA ARG A 28 9.80 29.14 -3.35
C ARG A 28 9.28 28.62 -2.02
N ASP A 29 8.73 29.52 -1.23
CA ASP A 29 7.91 29.14 -0.09
C ASP A 29 6.55 28.65 -0.59
N ILE A 30 6.13 27.50 -0.11
CA ILE A 30 4.90 26.86 -0.52
C ILE A 30 4.06 26.60 0.73
N GLU A 31 2.90 27.25 0.82
CA GLU A 31 1.98 27.12 1.96
C GLU A 31 1.35 25.72 2.01
N ASN A 32 0.94 25.19 0.85
CA ASN A 32 0.37 23.86 0.73
C ASN A 32 1.17 23.01 -0.26
N VAL A 33 2.08 22.20 0.25
CA VAL A 33 2.95 21.34 -0.56
C VAL A 33 2.15 20.30 -1.35
N GLY A 34 1.07 19.75 -0.77
CA GLY A 34 0.23 18.75 -1.42
C GLY A 34 -0.48 19.32 -2.65
N GLU A 35 -1.11 20.49 -2.53
CA GLU A 35 -1.77 21.19 -3.63
C GLU A 35 -0.78 21.55 -4.74
N TYR A 36 0.36 22.13 -4.39
CA TYR A 36 1.41 22.46 -5.34
C TYR A 36 1.90 21.23 -6.13
N LEU A 37 2.10 20.09 -5.46
CA LEU A 37 2.52 18.87 -6.11
C LEU A 37 1.44 18.29 -7.04
N VAL A 38 0.16 18.42 -6.70
CA VAL A 38 -0.95 18.06 -7.59
C VAL A 38 -0.95 18.95 -8.83
N ASP A 39 -0.80 20.26 -8.67
CA ASP A 39 -0.85 21.23 -9.77
C ASP A 39 0.29 21.01 -10.77
N ILE A 40 1.53 20.87 -10.31
CA ILE A 40 2.65 20.65 -11.24
C ILE A 40 2.60 19.29 -11.96
N ASN A 41 1.92 18.30 -11.39
CA ASN A 41 1.71 17.00 -12.05
C ASN A 41 0.53 16.99 -13.02
N ASN A 42 -0.41 17.90 -12.89
CA ASN A 42 -1.45 18.10 -13.90
C ASN A 42 -0.91 18.64 -15.22
N VAL A 43 0.27 19.28 -15.21
CA VAL A 43 0.94 19.84 -16.39
C VAL A 43 1.85 18.82 -17.10
N GLY A 44 2.20 17.73 -16.42
CA GLY A 44 3.12 16.69 -16.91
C GLY A 44 2.46 15.31 -17.03
N THR A 45 3.20 14.28 -16.70
CA THR A 45 2.68 12.91 -16.60
C THR A 45 1.80 12.81 -15.36
N SER A 46 0.53 12.44 -15.53
CA SER A 46 -0.39 12.30 -14.41
C SER A 46 0.09 11.22 -13.43
N TRP A 47 0.03 11.52 -12.14
CA TRP A 47 0.35 10.54 -11.10
C TRP A 47 -0.61 9.36 -11.12
N ASP A 48 -0.06 8.18 -10.97
CA ASP A 48 -0.85 7.01 -10.69
C ASP A 48 -1.34 6.99 -9.22
N LYS A 49 -2.14 5.99 -8.88
CA LYS A 49 -2.68 5.84 -7.53
C LYS A 49 -1.59 5.60 -6.48
N LYS A 50 -0.50 4.94 -6.85
CA LYS A 50 0.63 4.67 -5.97
C LYS A 50 1.35 5.96 -5.63
N ASP A 51 1.65 6.78 -6.64
CA ASP A 51 2.34 8.06 -6.45
C ASP A 51 1.54 8.97 -5.51
N ARG A 52 0.22 9.08 -5.72
CA ARG A 52 -0.65 9.90 -4.87
C ARG A 52 -0.66 9.44 -3.42
N LEU A 53 -0.72 8.14 -3.16
CA LEU A 53 -0.69 7.60 -1.80
C LEU A 53 0.66 7.83 -1.11
N VAL A 54 1.78 7.74 -1.85
CA VAL A 54 3.11 8.06 -1.32
C VAL A 54 3.18 9.53 -0.95
N VAL A 55 2.70 10.44 -1.81
CA VAL A 55 2.69 11.88 -1.50
C VAL A 55 1.77 12.17 -0.31
N ALA A 56 0.58 11.55 -0.25
CA ALA A 56 -0.31 11.69 0.90
C ALA A 56 0.36 11.26 2.22
N SER A 57 1.23 10.24 2.18
CA SER A 57 1.98 9.82 3.38
C SER A 57 3.07 10.82 3.80
N LEU A 58 3.57 11.62 2.87
CA LEU A 58 4.59 12.65 3.14
C LEU A 58 4.00 13.97 3.60
N THR A 59 2.79 14.28 3.16
CA THR A 59 2.09 15.55 3.44
C THR A 59 1.08 15.45 4.59
N SER A 60 0.58 14.24 4.87
CA SER A 60 -0.34 13.96 5.96
C SER A 60 0.38 13.32 7.15
N ASN A 61 0.03 13.75 8.37
CA ASN A 61 0.47 13.09 9.60
C ASN A 61 -0.38 11.86 9.95
N ASP A 62 -1.27 11.42 9.05
CA ASP A 62 -2.17 10.30 9.27
C ASP A 62 -1.40 8.97 9.22
N GLU A 63 -1.48 8.20 10.31
CA GLU A 63 -0.81 6.92 10.46
C GLU A 63 -1.21 5.90 9.37
N LEU A 64 -2.46 5.94 8.89
CA LEU A 64 -2.92 5.06 7.82
C LEU A 64 -2.07 5.25 6.56
N PHE A 65 -1.91 6.51 6.08
CA PHE A 65 -1.16 6.78 4.85
C PHE A 65 0.32 6.42 5.00
N GLN A 66 0.91 6.62 6.17
CA GLN A 66 2.28 6.20 6.46
C GLN A 66 2.44 4.67 6.39
N ASN A 67 1.51 3.91 6.95
CA ASN A 67 1.55 2.45 6.89
C ASN A 67 1.23 1.92 5.49
N VAL A 68 0.29 2.53 4.77
CA VAL A 68 0.04 2.21 3.35
C VAL A 68 1.29 2.43 2.52
N ALA A 69 1.99 3.56 2.67
CA ALA A 69 3.22 3.84 1.92
C ALA A 69 4.32 2.80 2.20
N LYS A 70 4.46 2.31 3.44
CA LYS A 70 5.38 1.20 3.75
C LYS A 70 5.05 -0.04 2.93
N LEU A 71 3.77 -0.43 2.85
CA LEU A 71 3.34 -1.57 2.04
C LEU A 71 3.61 -1.36 0.54
N LEU A 72 3.38 -0.14 0.01
CA LEU A 72 3.69 0.18 -1.38
C LEU A 72 5.18 0.00 -1.70
N ASN A 73 6.05 0.37 -0.77
CA ASN A 73 7.49 0.18 -0.90
C ASN A 73 7.90 -1.30 -0.82
N GLU A 74 7.13 -2.14 -0.13
CA GLU A 74 7.29 -3.60 -0.11
C GLU A 74 6.72 -4.28 -1.37
N GLY A 75 6.11 -3.54 -2.29
CA GLY A 75 5.56 -4.07 -3.54
C GLY A 75 4.06 -4.40 -3.51
N PHE A 76 3.34 -3.97 -2.48
CA PHE A 76 1.89 -4.14 -2.45
C PHE A 76 1.18 -3.24 -3.47
N ASN A 77 0.10 -3.76 -4.01
CA ASN A 77 -0.82 -2.98 -4.84
C ASN A 77 -1.56 -1.94 -3.97
N PRO A 78 -1.73 -0.69 -4.42
CA PRO A 78 -2.39 0.38 -3.68
C PRO A 78 -3.78 0.00 -3.12
N THR A 79 -4.60 -0.63 -3.96
CA THR A 79 -5.94 -1.05 -3.57
C THR A 79 -5.91 -2.09 -2.47
N THR A 80 -4.98 -3.06 -2.54
CA THR A 80 -4.86 -4.12 -1.53
C THR A 80 -4.30 -3.58 -0.23
N ALA A 81 -3.30 -2.69 -0.27
CA ALA A 81 -2.77 -2.03 0.92
C ALA A 81 -3.87 -1.30 1.71
N MET A 82 -4.71 -0.53 1.01
CA MET A 82 -5.86 0.12 1.64
C MET A 82 -6.87 -0.88 2.22
N LEU A 83 -7.21 -1.95 1.47
CA LEU A 83 -8.14 -2.98 1.93
C LEU A 83 -7.66 -3.69 3.21
N ILE A 84 -6.37 -3.91 3.36
CA ILE A 84 -5.78 -4.56 4.53
C ILE A 84 -6.05 -3.74 5.79
N TYR A 85 -5.88 -2.42 5.73
CA TYR A 85 -6.01 -1.55 6.90
C TYR A 85 -7.41 -0.99 7.13
N THR A 86 -8.25 -0.93 6.10
CA THR A 86 -9.56 -0.26 6.21
C THR A 86 -10.75 -1.15 5.87
N GLY A 87 -10.51 -2.34 5.34
CA GLY A 87 -11.57 -3.21 4.80
C GLY A 87 -12.22 -2.67 3.51
N LYS A 88 -11.84 -1.48 3.04
CA LYS A 88 -12.39 -0.82 1.86
C LYS A 88 -11.29 -0.28 0.93
N SER A 89 -11.58 -0.18 -0.34
CA SER A 89 -10.72 0.54 -1.29
C SER A 89 -11.10 2.01 -1.32
N LEU A 90 -10.12 2.90 -1.43
CA LEU A 90 -10.37 4.32 -1.64
C LEU A 90 -10.50 4.64 -3.13
N SER A 91 -11.39 5.58 -3.43
CA SER A 91 -11.48 6.23 -4.74
C SER A 91 -10.35 7.26 -4.92
N ASP A 92 -10.04 7.58 -6.17
CA ASP A 92 -9.06 8.62 -6.47
C ASP A 92 -9.48 9.99 -5.93
N LYS A 93 -10.79 10.29 -5.90
CA LYS A 93 -11.32 11.51 -5.30
C LYS A 93 -10.96 11.61 -3.82
N GLN A 94 -11.14 10.54 -3.05
CA GLN A 94 -10.81 10.52 -1.62
C GLN A 94 -9.32 10.72 -1.36
N ILE A 95 -8.46 10.17 -2.21
CA ILE A 95 -7.01 10.36 -2.11
C ILE A 95 -6.64 11.81 -2.45
N ASN A 96 -7.25 12.40 -3.48
CA ASN A 96 -7.01 13.79 -3.86
C ASN A 96 -7.44 14.77 -2.76
N ASN A 97 -8.56 14.50 -2.08
CA ASN A 97 -9.00 15.35 -0.95
C ASN A 97 -7.92 15.41 0.14
N VAL A 98 -7.28 14.28 0.46
CA VAL A 98 -6.16 14.26 1.43
C VAL A 98 -4.97 15.08 0.93
N LEU A 99 -4.64 14.98 -0.35
CA LEU A 99 -3.54 15.74 -0.95
C LEU A 99 -3.80 17.26 -0.92
N GLN A 100 -5.07 17.66 -1.03
CA GLN A 100 -5.50 19.06 -0.97
C GLN A 100 -5.65 19.59 0.47
N GLY A 101 -5.40 18.74 1.47
CA GLY A 101 -5.58 19.12 2.88
C GLY A 101 -7.04 19.19 3.32
N GLU A 102 -7.95 18.64 2.52
CA GLU A 102 -9.37 18.53 2.87
C GLU A 102 -9.58 17.39 3.86
N GLU A 103 -10.67 17.48 4.63
CA GLU A 103 -11.06 16.42 5.57
C GLU A 103 -11.30 15.11 4.82
N PHE A 104 -10.63 14.05 5.29
CA PHE A 104 -10.76 12.73 4.71
C PHE A 104 -11.99 12.02 5.27
N ILE A 105 -13.00 11.86 4.43
CA ILE A 105 -14.22 11.13 4.79
C ILE A 105 -14.09 9.67 4.37
N PHE A 106 -13.99 8.78 5.34
CA PHE A 106 -14.02 7.35 5.10
C PHE A 106 -15.38 6.88 4.54
N PRO A 107 -15.40 5.83 3.69
CA PRO A 107 -16.65 5.13 3.40
C PRO A 107 -17.34 4.70 4.71
N LYS A 108 -18.68 4.78 4.77
CA LYS A 108 -19.47 4.53 5.99
C LYS A 108 -19.08 3.28 6.78
N ASP A 109 -18.66 2.23 6.09
CA ASP A 109 -18.33 0.93 6.70
C ASP A 109 -16.82 0.68 6.76
N ALA A 110 -15.98 1.67 6.50
CA ALA A 110 -14.54 1.53 6.63
C ALA A 110 -14.16 1.69 8.11
N LYS A 111 -13.41 0.73 8.62
CA LYS A 111 -12.83 0.79 9.95
C LYS A 111 -11.31 0.72 9.81
N VAL A 112 -10.63 1.81 10.14
CA VAL A 112 -9.17 1.82 10.18
C VAL A 112 -8.70 0.96 11.34
N ASP A 113 -7.92 -0.07 11.04
CA ASP A 113 -7.34 -0.96 12.03
C ASP A 113 -5.94 -1.41 11.56
N ILE A 114 -4.95 -0.63 11.97
CA ILE A 114 -3.56 -0.83 11.57
C ILE A 114 -2.99 -2.11 12.21
N GLU A 115 -3.30 -2.36 13.48
CA GLU A 115 -2.81 -3.53 14.19
C GLU A 115 -3.33 -4.83 13.57
N ARG A 116 -4.62 -4.86 13.26
CA ARG A 116 -5.26 -5.96 12.56
C ARG A 116 -4.62 -6.24 11.20
N GLY A 117 -4.39 -5.19 10.42
CA GLY A 117 -3.75 -5.29 9.12
C GLY A 117 -2.33 -5.81 9.20
N ASN A 118 -1.54 -5.29 10.13
CA ASN A 118 -0.16 -5.74 10.36
C ASN A 118 -0.13 -7.21 10.82
N LYS A 119 -1.05 -7.61 11.71
CA LYS A 119 -1.19 -9.00 12.14
C LYS A 119 -1.48 -9.94 10.97
N PHE A 120 -2.42 -9.56 10.08
CA PHE A 120 -2.70 -10.31 8.86
C PHE A 120 -1.44 -10.51 8.00
N ILE A 121 -0.72 -9.43 7.71
CA ILE A 121 0.50 -9.48 6.88
C ILE A 121 1.56 -10.39 7.53
N ASN A 122 1.81 -10.20 8.82
CA ASN A 122 2.84 -10.95 9.55
C ASN A 122 2.53 -12.46 9.55
N LEU A 123 1.27 -12.85 9.72
CA LEU A 123 0.87 -14.26 9.68
C LEU A 123 0.97 -14.84 8.27
N CYS A 124 0.61 -14.08 7.24
CA CYS A 124 0.84 -14.49 5.86
C CYS A 124 2.34 -14.72 5.57
N LYS A 125 3.19 -13.80 6.01
CA LYS A 125 4.66 -13.95 5.87
C LYS A 125 5.18 -15.15 6.67
N ALA A 126 4.67 -15.39 7.88
CA ALA A 126 5.00 -16.57 8.69
C ALA A 126 4.59 -17.89 8.01
N ALA A 127 3.51 -17.89 7.25
CA ALA A 127 3.09 -19.00 6.40
C ALA A 127 3.88 -19.10 5.07
N LYS A 128 4.98 -18.36 4.95
CA LYS A 128 5.86 -18.31 3.76
C LYS A 128 5.14 -17.87 2.48
N MET A 129 4.12 -17.02 2.61
CA MET A 129 3.48 -16.38 1.46
C MET A 129 4.34 -15.19 1.01
N ASP A 130 4.73 -15.20 -0.24
CA ASP A 130 5.44 -14.06 -0.85
C ASP A 130 4.50 -12.86 -1.05
N VAL A 131 5.04 -11.64 -1.05
CA VAL A 131 4.28 -10.40 -1.25
C VAL A 131 3.49 -10.43 -2.56
N SER A 132 4.01 -11.07 -3.62
CA SER A 132 3.32 -11.21 -4.91
C SER A 132 1.98 -11.95 -4.80
N PHE A 133 1.79 -12.78 -3.77
CA PHE A 133 0.49 -13.40 -3.46
C PHE A 133 -0.33 -12.54 -2.52
N ILE A 134 0.24 -12.10 -1.39
CA ILE A 134 -0.48 -11.32 -0.37
C ILE A 134 -1.09 -10.05 -0.97
N THR A 135 -0.43 -9.44 -1.96
CA THR A 135 -0.92 -8.24 -2.66
C THR A 135 -2.16 -8.48 -3.53
N LYS A 136 -2.56 -9.72 -3.77
CA LYS A 136 -3.77 -10.03 -4.55
C LYS A 136 -5.00 -9.89 -3.67
N ARG A 137 -5.97 -9.07 -4.08
CA ARG A 137 -7.17 -8.71 -3.30
C ARG A 137 -7.94 -9.88 -2.72
N TYR A 138 -7.97 -11.02 -3.40
CA TYR A 138 -8.75 -12.16 -2.96
C TYR A 138 -8.21 -12.82 -1.68
N PHE A 139 -6.94 -12.63 -1.32
CA PHE A 139 -6.43 -13.11 -0.04
C PHE A 139 -7.02 -12.33 1.14
N ILE A 140 -6.91 -11.01 1.15
CA ILE A 140 -7.49 -10.21 2.24
C ILE A 140 -9.02 -10.27 2.25
N LYS A 141 -9.66 -10.29 1.09
CA LYS A 141 -11.12 -10.43 1.01
C LYS A 141 -11.58 -11.80 1.49
N GLY A 142 -10.90 -12.88 1.11
CA GLY A 142 -11.19 -14.22 1.59
C GLY A 142 -11.02 -14.36 3.11
N PHE A 143 -9.95 -13.74 3.66
CA PHE A 143 -9.77 -13.65 5.11
C PHE A 143 -10.92 -12.90 5.79
N ASN A 144 -11.29 -11.72 5.28
CA ASN A 144 -12.38 -10.92 5.84
C ASN A 144 -13.73 -11.68 5.75
N SER A 145 -14.02 -12.32 4.63
CA SER A 145 -15.24 -13.12 4.46
C SER A 145 -15.27 -14.32 5.42
N HIS A 146 -14.12 -14.96 5.64
CA HIS A 146 -14.01 -16.03 6.62
C HIS A 146 -14.23 -15.53 8.05
N ALA A 147 -13.64 -14.39 8.42
CA ALA A 147 -13.83 -13.76 9.74
C ALA A 147 -15.30 -13.38 10.00
N ILE A 148 -16.02 -12.90 8.97
CA ILE A 148 -17.46 -12.61 9.08
C ILE A 148 -18.29 -13.88 9.27
N SER A 149 -17.93 -14.96 8.58
CA SER A 149 -18.70 -16.22 8.63
C SER A 149 -18.43 -17.08 9.89
N THR A 150 -17.34 -16.81 10.59
CA THR A 150 -16.94 -17.54 11.81
C THR A 150 -16.76 -16.55 12.98
N SER A 151 -15.53 -16.17 13.23
CA SER A 151 -15.14 -15.04 14.07
C SER A 151 -13.76 -14.57 13.67
N GLU A 152 -13.41 -13.36 14.07
CA GLU A 152 -12.08 -12.81 13.79
C GLU A 152 -10.97 -13.63 14.46
N GLU A 153 -11.21 -14.10 15.69
CA GLU A 153 -10.29 -14.96 16.42
C GLU A 153 -10.03 -16.29 15.67
N GLN A 154 -11.11 -16.93 15.19
CA GLN A 154 -10.99 -18.17 14.41
C GLN A 154 -10.26 -17.93 13.07
N ALA A 155 -10.53 -16.81 12.40
CA ALA A 155 -9.86 -16.48 11.15
C ALA A 155 -8.35 -16.26 11.37
N PHE A 156 -7.96 -15.56 12.41
CA PHE A 156 -6.54 -15.41 12.76
C PHE A 156 -5.89 -16.71 13.19
N LYS A 157 -6.60 -17.56 13.95
CA LYS A 157 -6.14 -18.90 14.30
C LYS A 157 -5.89 -19.77 13.07
N ALA A 158 -6.83 -19.75 12.12
CA ALA A 158 -6.68 -20.45 10.86
C ALA A 158 -5.45 -19.97 10.09
N LEU A 159 -5.27 -18.66 9.99
CA LEU A 159 -4.15 -18.05 9.30
C LEU A 159 -2.80 -18.39 9.99
N ASP A 160 -2.76 -18.37 11.33
CA ASP A 160 -1.56 -18.76 12.09
C ASP A 160 -1.21 -20.23 11.90
N ASN A 161 -2.21 -21.12 11.86
CA ASN A 161 -2.00 -22.54 11.62
C ASN A 161 -1.37 -22.86 10.27
N LEU A 162 -1.49 -21.96 9.26
CA LEU A 162 -0.89 -22.17 7.94
C LEU A 162 0.63 -22.31 8.00
N LYS A 163 1.30 -21.71 8.98
CA LYS A 163 2.76 -21.86 9.17
C LYS A 163 3.19 -23.31 9.38
N TYR A 164 2.32 -24.13 9.99
CA TYR A 164 2.59 -25.54 10.25
C TYR A 164 2.26 -26.46 9.05
N LYS A 165 1.46 -25.99 8.11
CA LYS A 165 1.12 -26.74 6.88
C LYS A 165 2.27 -26.80 5.89
N ASN A 166 3.30 -25.98 6.07
CA ASN A 166 4.50 -25.93 5.23
C ASN A 166 4.21 -25.91 3.72
N TYR A 167 3.19 -25.13 3.33
CA TYR A 167 2.80 -24.99 1.93
C TYR A 167 3.95 -24.37 1.12
N LYS A 168 4.18 -24.92 -0.06
CA LYS A 168 5.13 -24.39 -1.05
C LYS A 168 4.44 -23.32 -1.90
N GLU A 169 5.24 -22.54 -2.62
CA GLU A 169 4.77 -21.48 -3.51
C GLU A 169 3.67 -21.95 -4.48
N ASP A 170 3.77 -23.17 -5.01
CA ASP A 170 2.78 -23.72 -5.94
C ASP A 170 1.39 -23.80 -5.33
N LYS A 171 1.28 -24.03 -4.01
CA LYS A 171 0.00 -24.02 -3.31
C LYS A 171 -0.65 -22.65 -3.35
N TRP A 172 0.13 -21.58 -3.23
CA TRP A 172 -0.35 -20.21 -3.32
C TRP A 172 -0.74 -19.83 -4.76
N LYS A 173 -0.08 -20.41 -5.76
CA LYS A 173 -0.44 -20.23 -7.18
C LYS A 173 -1.79 -20.85 -7.55
N GLU A 174 -2.24 -21.89 -6.82
CA GLU A 174 -3.55 -22.52 -7.03
C GLU A 174 -4.71 -21.61 -6.60
N VAL A 175 -4.48 -20.69 -5.64
CA VAL A 175 -5.49 -19.77 -5.14
C VAL A 175 -5.78 -18.71 -6.20
N LYS A 176 -6.99 -18.69 -6.74
CA LYS A 176 -7.45 -17.76 -7.80
C LYS A 176 -8.63 -16.91 -7.37
N SER A 177 -9.27 -17.25 -6.27
CA SER A 177 -10.48 -16.61 -5.77
C SER A 177 -10.49 -16.49 -4.25
N GLU A 178 -11.41 -15.69 -3.72
CA GLU A 178 -11.69 -15.58 -2.30
C GLU A 178 -12.10 -16.95 -1.71
N ASN A 179 -12.94 -17.69 -2.44
CA ASN A 179 -13.42 -19.00 -2.01
C ASN A 179 -12.29 -20.05 -1.90
N ASP A 180 -11.28 -19.98 -2.77
CA ASP A 180 -10.14 -20.90 -2.68
C ASP A 180 -9.35 -20.64 -1.42
N PHE A 181 -9.14 -19.36 -1.06
CA PHE A 181 -8.46 -19.03 0.18
C PHE A 181 -9.26 -19.39 1.41
N ILE A 182 -10.59 -19.18 1.39
CA ILE A 182 -11.49 -19.61 2.47
C ILE A 182 -11.41 -21.13 2.70
N LYS A 183 -11.36 -21.95 1.65
CA LYS A 183 -11.17 -23.40 1.76
C LYS A 183 -9.87 -23.76 2.48
N ILE A 184 -8.77 -23.06 2.14
CA ILE A 184 -7.47 -23.25 2.80
C ILE A 184 -7.55 -22.89 4.28
N LEU A 185 -8.19 -21.77 4.64
CA LEU A 185 -8.34 -21.33 6.03
C LEU A 185 -9.20 -22.34 6.83
N LYS A 186 -10.30 -22.85 6.26
CA LYS A 186 -11.14 -23.88 6.90
C LYS A 186 -10.34 -25.15 7.17
N ALA A 187 -9.63 -25.68 6.18
CA ALA A 187 -8.78 -26.85 6.33
C ALA A 187 -7.64 -26.66 7.34
N ALA A 188 -7.25 -25.43 7.63
CA ALA A 188 -6.24 -25.12 8.65
C ALA A 188 -6.79 -25.12 10.09
N LEU A 189 -8.11 -25.03 10.26
CA LEU A 189 -8.78 -25.16 11.57
C LEU A 189 -9.07 -26.61 11.95
N GLU A 190 -9.24 -27.51 10.96
CA GLU A 190 -9.60 -28.90 11.15
C GLU A 190 -8.39 -29.82 11.50
N ALA A 191 -7.22 -29.26 11.53
CA ALA A 191 -5.94 -29.94 11.77
C ALA A 191 -5.32 -29.56 13.11
#